data_83ef70ef6335e92c85d5e62b33d8db2e
#
_entry.id   83ef70ef6335e92c85d5e62b33d8db2e
#
_cell.length_a   1.000
_cell.length_b   1.000
_cell.length_c   1.000
_cell.angle_alpha   90.00
_cell.angle_beta   90.00
_cell.angle_gamma   90.00
#
_symmetry.space_group_name_H-M   'P 1'
#
loop_
_entity.id
_entity.type
_entity.pdbx_description
1 polymer ?
#
loop_
_entity_poly.entity_id
_entity_poly.type
_entity_poly.pdbx_seq_one_letter_code
_entity_poly.pdbx_strand_id
1 'polypeptide(L)'
;EAVGMSSQSDIRAGYLPLLIGTKYNHNLDENINVPAGLTPIPGAMALGATWNTNLALSMGEIAGAELSELGVNLYVGPSLDVADSRSGAGSGGAGLGAFGGNPYWVGEMIRSFIVGVHRGSSGRIAFVGDSFPGLGSADSGSGIDAPVINKPLEELVESDLNPYRIVTKSSYGSEERIDVLMP
;
A
#
# COMPACT_ATOMS: atom_id res chain seq x y z
N GLU A 1 17.41 35.15 -50.91
CA GLU A 1 17.07 35.29 -49.46
C GLU A 1 16.29 34.10 -49.02
N ALA A 2 16.94 33.17 -48.31
CA ALA A 2 16.32 32.03 -47.72
C ALA A 2 15.82 32.37 -46.33
N VAL A 3 14.51 32.46 -46.17
CA VAL A 3 13.87 32.62 -44.87
C VAL A 3 14.04 31.29 -44.11
N GLY A 4 14.82 31.34 -43.03
CA GLY A 4 15.03 30.19 -42.15
C GLY A 4 13.70 29.71 -41.55
N MET A 5 13.30 28.48 -41.86
CA MET A 5 12.31 27.76 -41.07
C MET A 5 12.93 27.33 -39.77
N SER A 6 12.54 28.01 -38.70
CA SER A 6 12.83 27.54 -37.33
C SER A 6 12.21 26.16 -37.14
N SER A 7 13.05 25.19 -36.87
CA SER A 7 12.61 23.87 -36.44
C SER A 7 11.77 24.01 -35.16
N GLN A 8 10.46 23.86 -35.30
CA GLN A 8 9.58 23.60 -34.18
C GLN A 8 10.09 22.29 -33.54
N SER A 9 10.69 22.42 -32.37
CA SER A 9 10.98 21.26 -31.56
C SER A 9 9.64 20.59 -31.24
N ASP A 10 9.41 19.43 -31.85
CA ASP A 10 8.31 18.55 -31.47
C ASP A 10 8.46 18.23 -29.97
N ILE A 11 7.75 18.98 -29.16
CA ILE A 11 7.46 18.57 -27.78
C ILE A 11 6.55 17.37 -27.96
N ARG A 12 7.12 16.19 -28.02
CA ARG A 12 6.35 14.95 -27.88
C ARG A 12 5.74 15.03 -26.51
N ALA A 13 4.48 15.40 -26.42
CA ALA A 13 3.70 15.26 -25.21
C ALA A 13 3.86 13.79 -24.78
N GLY A 14 4.59 13.56 -23.68
CA GLY A 14 4.79 12.22 -23.17
C GLY A 14 3.42 11.59 -22.96
N TYR A 15 3.18 10.44 -23.57
CA TYR A 15 1.96 9.68 -23.33
C TYR A 15 1.95 9.27 -21.85
N LEU A 16 1.03 9.84 -21.08
CA LEU A 16 0.77 9.39 -19.71
C LEU A 16 -0.24 8.25 -19.80
N PRO A 17 0.14 7.03 -19.42
CA PRO A 17 -0.79 5.91 -19.42
C PRO A 17 -1.93 6.15 -18.44
N LEU A 18 -3.11 5.64 -18.76
CA LEU A 18 -4.23 5.63 -17.84
C LEU A 18 -3.85 4.85 -16.58
N LEU A 19 -4.08 5.42 -15.40
CA LEU A 19 -3.93 4.71 -14.14
C LEU A 19 -5.17 3.83 -13.90
N ILE A 20 -4.94 2.52 -13.87
CA ILE A 20 -5.96 1.50 -13.61
C ILE A 20 -5.64 0.91 -12.24
N GLY A 21 -6.39 1.36 -11.23
CA GLY A 21 -6.15 0.99 -9.84
C GLY A 21 -7.10 -0.08 -9.33
N THR A 22 -6.61 -0.88 -8.38
CA THR A 22 -7.43 -1.78 -7.58
C THR A 22 -7.03 -1.71 -6.11
N LYS A 23 -8.03 -1.83 -5.24
CA LYS A 23 -7.82 -2.08 -3.81
C LYS A 23 -8.02 -3.58 -3.60
N TYR A 24 -6.93 -4.32 -3.65
CA TYR A 24 -6.95 -5.77 -3.48
C TYR A 24 -6.68 -6.09 -2.01
N ASN A 25 -7.75 -6.15 -1.24
CA ASN A 25 -7.70 -6.42 0.20
C ASN A 25 -8.48 -7.70 0.48
N HIS A 26 -7.81 -8.77 0.86
CA HIS A 26 -8.45 -9.99 1.35
C HIS A 26 -8.89 -9.84 2.82
N ASN A 27 -9.61 -8.77 3.12
CA ASN A 27 -10.39 -8.78 4.33
C ASN A 27 -11.63 -9.64 4.08
N LEU A 28 -12.05 -10.36 5.10
CA LEU A 28 -13.22 -11.22 5.13
C LEU A 28 -14.57 -10.48 4.88
N ASP A 29 -14.52 -9.34 4.20
CA ASP A 29 -15.71 -8.66 3.72
C ASP A 29 -16.21 -9.46 2.51
N GLU A 30 -17.31 -10.18 2.73
CA GLU A 30 -17.96 -11.07 1.76
C GLU A 30 -18.34 -10.35 0.43
N ASN A 31 -18.18 -9.02 0.38
CA ASN A 31 -18.51 -8.20 -0.77
C ASN A 31 -17.31 -7.89 -1.69
N ILE A 32 -16.08 -8.27 -1.33
CA ILE A 32 -14.95 -8.13 -2.23
C ILE A 32 -14.82 -9.44 -3.01
N ASN A 33 -15.53 -9.51 -4.13
CA ASN A 33 -15.31 -10.56 -5.11
C ASN A 33 -13.87 -10.48 -5.62
N VAL A 34 -13.05 -11.43 -5.19
CA VAL A 34 -11.79 -11.71 -5.89
C VAL A 34 -12.16 -11.97 -7.34
N PRO A 35 -11.65 -11.23 -8.33
CA PRO A 35 -11.95 -11.52 -9.72
C PRO A 35 -11.69 -12.99 -10.00
N ALA A 36 -12.64 -13.66 -10.64
CA ALA A 36 -12.52 -15.08 -10.92
C ALA A 36 -11.22 -15.36 -11.67
N GLY A 37 -10.42 -16.27 -11.15
CA GLY A 37 -9.14 -16.66 -11.75
C GLY A 37 -7.89 -16.09 -11.05
N LEU A 38 -8.02 -15.21 -10.06
CA LEU A 38 -6.89 -14.79 -9.25
C LEU A 38 -6.63 -15.78 -8.09
N THR A 39 -5.38 -15.90 -7.71
CA THR A 39 -4.97 -16.69 -6.56
C THR A 39 -5.47 -16.07 -5.26
N PRO A 40 -6.22 -16.79 -4.41
CA PRO A 40 -6.63 -16.27 -3.12
C PRO A 40 -5.41 -16.01 -2.23
N ILE A 41 -5.16 -14.75 -1.90
CA ILE A 41 -4.08 -14.34 -1.00
C ILE A 41 -4.63 -14.17 0.42
N PRO A 42 -3.97 -14.70 1.47
CA PRO A 42 -4.38 -14.48 2.85
C PRO A 42 -4.44 -12.99 3.20
N GLY A 43 -5.36 -12.60 4.06
CA GLY A 43 -5.44 -11.22 4.56
C GLY A 43 -4.18 -10.79 5.30
N ALA A 44 -3.96 -9.47 5.37
CA ALA A 44 -2.75 -8.88 5.95
C ALA A 44 -2.48 -9.38 7.39
N MET A 45 -3.50 -9.46 8.24
CA MET A 45 -3.36 -9.96 9.61
C MET A 45 -2.91 -11.43 9.65
N ALA A 46 -3.43 -12.26 8.74
CA ALA A 46 -3.02 -13.67 8.67
C ALA A 46 -1.56 -13.80 8.22
N LEU A 47 -1.13 -13.00 7.24
CA LEU A 47 0.29 -12.91 6.84
C LEU A 47 1.16 -12.41 7.99
N GLY A 48 0.74 -11.36 8.67
CA GLY A 48 1.45 -10.80 9.83
C GLY A 48 1.64 -11.81 10.97
N ALA A 49 0.62 -12.63 11.23
CA ALA A 49 0.66 -13.69 12.24
C ALA A 49 1.68 -14.80 11.92
N THR A 50 2.13 -14.93 10.68
CA THR A 50 3.18 -15.90 10.31
C THR A 50 4.57 -15.50 10.78
N TRP A 51 4.81 -14.22 11.08
CA TRP A 51 6.14 -13.67 11.39
C TRP A 51 7.19 -14.02 10.33
N ASN A 52 6.79 -14.11 9.06
CA ASN A 52 7.64 -14.55 7.97
C ASN A 52 7.55 -13.59 6.76
N THR A 53 8.55 -12.74 6.63
CA THR A 53 8.63 -11.76 5.53
C THR A 53 8.76 -12.40 4.14
N ASN A 54 9.30 -13.62 4.04
CA ASN A 54 9.38 -14.33 2.76
C ASN A 54 7.98 -14.74 2.26
N LEU A 55 7.05 -15.04 3.15
CA LEU A 55 5.65 -15.29 2.73
C LEU A 55 5.02 -14.01 2.22
N ALA A 56 5.24 -12.86 2.87
CA ALA A 56 4.75 -11.58 2.39
C ALA A 56 5.34 -11.25 0.99
N LEU A 57 6.64 -11.47 0.80
CA LEU A 57 7.29 -11.32 -0.51
C LEU A 57 6.61 -12.19 -1.58
N SER A 58 6.48 -13.50 -1.32
CA SER A 58 5.88 -14.43 -2.29
C SER A 58 4.42 -14.08 -2.62
N MET A 59 3.65 -13.66 -1.62
CA MET A 59 2.27 -13.22 -1.86
C MET A 59 2.23 -11.94 -2.69
N GLY A 60 3.16 -11.01 -2.45
CA GLY A 60 3.33 -9.81 -3.27
C GLY A 60 3.71 -10.17 -4.71
N GLU A 61 4.63 -11.12 -4.92
CA GLU A 61 5.02 -11.58 -6.27
C GLU A 61 3.82 -12.14 -7.04
N ILE A 62 3.00 -12.97 -6.41
CA ILE A 62 1.78 -13.52 -7.02
C ILE A 62 0.81 -12.39 -7.36
N ALA A 63 0.51 -11.50 -6.40
CA ALA A 63 -0.40 -10.39 -6.64
C ALA A 63 0.09 -9.47 -7.78
N GLY A 64 1.38 -9.10 -7.76
CA GLY A 64 1.98 -8.26 -8.78
C GLY A 64 1.92 -8.89 -10.17
N ALA A 65 2.23 -10.18 -10.29
CA ALA A 65 2.16 -10.89 -11.56
C ALA A 65 0.73 -10.93 -12.10
N GLU A 66 -0.21 -11.42 -11.31
CA GLU A 66 -1.60 -11.60 -11.75
C GLU A 66 -2.30 -10.27 -12.08
N LEU A 67 -2.15 -9.26 -11.22
CA LEU A 67 -2.77 -7.95 -11.44
C LEU A 67 -2.20 -7.24 -12.67
N SER A 68 -0.89 -7.34 -12.90
CA SER A 68 -0.27 -6.73 -14.08
C SER A 68 -0.74 -7.36 -15.39
N GLU A 69 -1.03 -8.67 -15.42
CA GLU A 69 -1.60 -9.34 -16.59
C GLU A 69 -3.06 -8.93 -16.86
N LEU A 70 -3.78 -8.45 -15.84
CA LEU A 70 -5.10 -7.84 -16.00
C LEU A 70 -5.05 -6.38 -16.45
N GLY A 71 -3.85 -5.81 -16.64
CA GLY A 71 -3.67 -4.41 -17.02
C GLY A 71 -3.75 -3.43 -15.86
N VAL A 72 -3.78 -3.89 -14.61
CA VAL A 72 -3.68 -3.04 -13.41
C VAL A 72 -2.27 -2.49 -13.30
N ASN A 73 -2.15 -1.18 -13.09
CA ASN A 73 -0.86 -0.49 -12.91
C ASN A 73 -0.79 0.35 -11.62
N LEU A 74 -1.83 0.29 -10.79
CA LEU A 74 -1.88 0.95 -9.48
C LEU A 74 -2.49 0.01 -8.44
N TYR A 75 -1.73 -0.34 -7.40
CA TYR A 75 -2.18 -1.20 -6.33
C TYR A 75 -2.36 -0.40 -5.03
N VAL A 76 -3.58 -0.34 -4.50
CA VAL A 76 -3.91 0.39 -3.28
C VAL A 76 -4.01 -0.56 -2.11
N GLY A 77 -3.13 -0.40 -1.14
CA GLY A 77 -3.04 -1.27 0.04
C GLY A 77 -2.05 -2.43 -0.14
N PRO A 78 -1.94 -3.38 0.80
CA PRO A 78 -2.61 -3.38 2.10
C PRO A 78 -2.26 -2.17 2.97
N SER A 79 -3.07 -1.95 4.04
CA SER A 79 -2.87 -0.83 4.94
C SER A 79 -1.53 -0.87 5.68
N LEU A 80 -0.90 0.30 5.84
CA LEU A 80 0.27 0.51 6.68
C LEU A 80 -0.10 0.72 8.15
N ASP A 81 -1.37 0.62 8.49
CA ASP A 81 -1.86 0.82 9.85
C ASP A 81 -1.27 -0.18 10.84
N VAL A 82 -1.04 0.29 12.04
CA VAL A 82 -0.68 -0.54 13.19
C VAL A 82 -1.95 -0.82 13.98
N ALA A 83 -2.29 -2.09 14.17
CA ALA A 83 -3.47 -2.47 14.94
C ALA A 83 -3.27 -2.08 16.41
N ASP A 84 -4.08 -1.14 16.90
CA ASP A 84 -4.08 -0.77 18.33
C ASP A 84 -5.17 -1.57 19.05
N SER A 85 -4.77 -2.29 20.10
CA SER A 85 -5.71 -3.07 20.95
C SER A 85 -6.71 -2.20 21.71
N ARG A 86 -6.43 -0.88 21.83
CA ARG A 86 -7.31 0.11 22.46
C ARG A 86 -8.44 0.55 21.54
N SER A 87 -8.20 0.52 20.23
CA SER A 87 -9.21 0.76 19.22
C SER A 87 -9.98 -0.54 19.01
N GLY A 88 -11.17 -0.65 19.55
CA GLY A 88 -11.95 -1.90 19.51
C GLY A 88 -12.06 -2.47 18.10
N ALA A 89 -12.13 -3.78 17.97
CA ALA A 89 -12.10 -4.54 16.71
C ALA A 89 -13.22 -4.22 15.69
N GLY A 90 -14.00 -3.18 15.92
CA GLY A 90 -15.10 -2.73 15.04
C GLY A 90 -15.09 -1.24 14.73
N SER A 91 -14.18 -0.48 15.28
CA SER A 91 -14.12 0.97 15.09
C SER A 91 -13.11 1.31 14.00
N GLY A 92 -13.53 1.56 12.79
CA GLY A 92 -12.85 2.29 11.70
C GLY A 92 -11.33 2.11 11.51
N GLY A 93 -10.68 1.48 12.47
CA GLY A 93 -9.24 1.27 12.50
C GLY A 93 -8.79 0.11 11.62
N ALA A 94 -7.52 -0.16 11.64
CA ALA A 94 -6.82 -1.12 10.78
C ALA A 94 -7.45 -2.52 10.71
N GLY A 95 -8.15 -2.95 11.74
CA GLY A 95 -8.87 -4.23 11.79
C GLY A 95 -8.02 -5.39 11.26
N LEU A 96 -8.64 -6.28 10.50
CA LEU A 96 -7.97 -7.41 9.84
C LEU A 96 -7.11 -6.98 8.64
N GLY A 97 -7.20 -5.70 8.23
CA GLY A 97 -6.42 -5.14 7.12
C GLY A 97 -4.97 -4.79 7.47
N ALA A 98 -4.64 -4.73 8.76
CA ALA A 98 -3.27 -4.49 9.21
C ALA A 98 -2.47 -5.79 9.34
N PHE A 99 -1.14 -5.70 9.18
CA PHE A 99 -0.24 -6.84 9.42
C PHE A 99 -0.01 -7.14 10.90
N GLY A 100 -0.50 -6.36 11.82
CA GLY A 100 -0.40 -6.59 13.27
C GLY A 100 -0.25 -5.33 14.10
N GLY A 101 0.05 -5.50 15.38
CA GLY A 101 0.18 -4.41 16.35
C GLY A 101 1.62 -4.00 16.69
N ASN A 102 2.63 -4.60 16.07
CA ASN A 102 4.01 -4.18 16.26
C ASN A 102 4.45 -3.29 15.10
N PRO A 103 4.74 -1.99 15.32
CA PRO A 103 5.01 -1.02 14.25
C PRO A 103 6.19 -1.40 13.36
N TYR A 104 7.28 -1.89 13.95
CA TYR A 104 8.45 -2.31 13.19
C TYR A 104 8.14 -3.51 12.32
N TRP A 105 7.44 -4.50 12.87
CA TRP A 105 7.09 -5.71 12.16
C TRP A 105 6.09 -5.46 11.02
N VAL A 106 5.12 -4.60 11.24
CA VAL A 106 4.20 -4.13 10.18
C VAL A 106 4.98 -3.53 9.03
N GLY A 107 5.96 -2.66 9.32
CA GLY A 107 6.81 -2.05 8.30
C GLY A 107 7.63 -3.07 7.51
N GLU A 108 8.24 -4.06 8.16
CA GLU A 108 9.04 -5.10 7.48
C GLU A 108 8.19 -6.04 6.63
N MET A 109 7.00 -6.42 7.12
CA MET A 109 6.08 -7.25 6.34
C MET A 109 5.58 -6.53 5.09
N ILE A 110 5.16 -5.27 5.24
CA ILE A 110 4.74 -4.44 4.10
C ILE A 110 5.87 -4.20 3.12
N ARG A 111 7.07 -3.85 3.59
CA ARG A 111 8.23 -3.67 2.70
C ARG A 111 8.47 -4.91 1.86
N SER A 112 8.43 -6.08 2.48
CA SER A 112 8.62 -7.35 1.75
C SER A 112 7.50 -7.60 0.73
N PHE A 113 6.26 -7.26 1.08
CA PHE A 113 5.13 -7.35 0.15
C PHE A 113 5.28 -6.39 -1.04
N ILE A 114 5.71 -5.13 -0.80
CA ILE A 114 5.99 -4.13 -1.86
C ILE A 114 7.05 -4.66 -2.82
N VAL A 115 8.17 -5.17 -2.30
CA VAL A 115 9.22 -5.81 -3.12
C VAL A 115 8.62 -6.91 -3.99
N GLY A 116 7.77 -7.74 -3.42
CA GLY A 116 7.07 -8.80 -4.14
C GLY A 116 6.22 -8.25 -5.29
N VAL A 117 5.39 -7.25 -5.03
CA VAL A 117 4.53 -6.63 -6.06
C VAL A 117 5.36 -6.04 -7.20
N HIS A 118 6.43 -5.32 -6.89
CA HIS A 118 7.32 -4.75 -7.91
C HIS A 118 8.00 -5.84 -8.74
N ARG A 119 8.49 -6.89 -8.11
CA ARG A 119 9.12 -8.02 -8.82
C ARG A 119 8.13 -8.78 -9.69
N GLY A 120 7.01 -9.18 -9.11
CA GLY A 120 5.96 -9.92 -9.82
C GLY A 120 5.40 -9.17 -11.02
N SER A 121 5.22 -7.86 -10.89
CA SER A 121 4.77 -7.00 -11.99
C SER A 121 5.88 -6.57 -12.95
N SER A 122 7.14 -6.91 -12.70
CA SER A 122 8.31 -6.36 -13.42
C SER A 122 8.35 -4.83 -13.39
N GLY A 123 8.00 -4.22 -12.26
CA GLY A 123 7.95 -2.77 -12.05
C GLY A 123 6.82 -2.05 -12.77
N ARG A 124 5.81 -2.76 -13.26
CA ARG A 124 4.66 -2.18 -14.00
C ARG A 124 3.55 -1.65 -13.08
N ILE A 125 3.55 -2.01 -11.81
CA ILE A 125 2.55 -1.60 -10.82
C ILE A 125 3.19 -0.63 -9.84
N ALA A 126 2.60 0.56 -9.71
CA ALA A 126 2.90 1.48 -8.62
C ALA A 126 2.11 1.08 -7.36
N PHE A 127 2.77 1.09 -6.20
CA PHE A 127 2.17 0.73 -4.92
C PHE A 127 1.76 1.98 -4.13
N VAL A 128 0.50 2.03 -3.71
CA VAL A 128 -0.08 3.12 -2.92
C VAL A 128 -0.30 2.68 -1.49
N GLY A 129 0.34 3.35 -0.56
CA GLY A 129 0.09 3.15 0.87
C GLY A 129 -1.18 3.82 1.33
N ASP A 130 -2.04 3.06 1.95
CA ASP A 130 -3.36 3.46 2.48
C ASP A 130 -3.34 3.23 4.00
N SER A 131 -3.70 4.15 4.81
CA SER A 131 -4.04 5.57 4.76
C SER A 131 -2.94 6.36 5.51
N PHE A 132 -2.45 7.48 5.01
CA PHE A 132 -1.45 8.30 5.75
C PHE A 132 -2.16 9.39 6.57
N PRO A 133 -1.79 9.64 7.85
CA PRO A 133 -0.72 9.03 8.66
C PRO A 133 -1.11 7.72 9.35
N GLY A 134 -2.22 7.13 9.00
CA GLY A 134 -2.75 5.89 9.56
C GLY A 134 -4.07 6.07 10.29
N LEU A 135 -4.91 5.03 10.25
CA LEU A 135 -6.20 5.00 10.94
C LEU A 135 -6.22 4.02 12.12
N GLY A 136 -5.11 3.31 12.35
CA GLY A 136 -5.03 2.23 13.35
C GLY A 136 -5.32 2.66 14.77
N SER A 137 -5.05 3.93 15.09
CA SER A 137 -5.29 4.53 16.41
C SER A 137 -6.27 5.70 16.37
N ALA A 138 -6.98 5.89 15.26
CA ALA A 138 -7.98 6.95 15.18
C ALA A 138 -9.20 6.63 16.06
N ASP A 139 -9.73 7.66 16.70
CA ASP A 139 -11.01 7.56 17.40
C ASP A 139 -12.11 7.27 16.39
N SER A 140 -13.09 6.45 16.80
CA SER A 140 -14.27 6.16 15.98
C SER A 140 -15.07 7.45 15.81
N GLY A 141 -14.82 8.14 14.72
CA GLY A 141 -15.66 9.25 14.31
C GLY A 141 -17.09 8.77 13.97
N SER A 142 -18.04 9.66 14.00
CA SER A 142 -19.46 9.38 13.68
C SER A 142 -19.70 9.01 12.20
N GLY A 143 -18.69 8.64 11.44
CA GLY A 143 -18.76 8.24 10.03
C GLY A 143 -18.93 9.42 9.05
N ILE A 144 -19.10 10.64 9.54
CA ILE A 144 -19.25 11.87 8.74
C ILE A 144 -18.05 12.79 8.92
N ASP A 145 -17.41 12.75 10.08
CA ASP A 145 -16.27 13.58 10.42
C ASP A 145 -14.95 12.87 10.05
N ALA A 146 -13.92 13.66 9.73
CA ALA A 146 -12.59 13.14 9.53
C ALA A 146 -12.09 12.44 10.82
N PRO A 147 -11.47 11.25 10.72
CA PRO A 147 -10.95 10.56 11.88
C PRO A 147 -9.86 11.38 12.57
N VAL A 148 -9.88 11.40 13.90
CA VAL A 148 -8.94 12.16 14.73
C VAL A 148 -8.03 11.20 15.50
N ILE A 149 -6.73 11.46 15.46
CA ILE A 149 -5.75 10.71 16.22
C ILE A 149 -5.35 11.54 17.44
N ASN A 150 -5.74 11.09 18.62
CA ASN A 150 -5.43 11.73 19.90
C ASN A 150 -4.18 11.12 20.55
N LYS A 151 -3.02 11.23 19.87
CA LYS A 151 -1.73 10.79 20.40
C LYS A 151 -0.72 11.93 20.46
N PRO A 152 0.17 12.00 21.46
CA PRO A 152 1.35 12.86 21.42
C PRO A 152 2.20 12.54 20.19
N LEU A 153 2.87 13.58 19.64
CA LEU A 153 3.69 13.41 18.45
C LEU A 153 4.78 12.35 18.60
N GLU A 154 5.40 12.26 19.78
CA GLU A 154 6.43 11.27 20.08
C GLU A 154 5.86 9.84 19.96
N GLU A 155 4.70 9.60 20.55
CA GLU A 155 4.03 8.29 20.45
C GLU A 155 3.61 7.98 19.02
N LEU A 156 3.09 8.97 18.28
CA LEU A 156 2.71 8.82 16.89
C LEU A 156 3.91 8.43 16.01
N VAL A 157 5.06 9.07 16.22
CA VAL A 157 6.30 8.78 15.46
C VAL A 157 6.82 7.37 15.74
N GLU A 158 6.73 6.91 16.98
CA GLU A 158 7.23 5.58 17.38
C GLU A 158 6.26 4.45 16.98
N SER A 159 4.97 4.73 16.91
CA SER A 159 3.94 3.75 16.57
C SER A 159 3.46 3.89 15.13
N ASP A 160 2.49 4.76 14.89
CA ASP A 160 1.72 4.80 13.63
C ASP A 160 2.56 5.23 12.42
N LEU A 161 3.54 6.13 12.60
CA LEU A 161 4.42 6.57 11.52
C LEU A 161 5.65 5.66 11.28
N ASN A 162 5.89 4.69 12.14
CA ASN A 162 7.05 3.81 12.00
C ASN A 162 7.02 2.97 10.71
N PRO A 163 5.91 2.31 10.33
CA PRO A 163 5.83 1.58 9.06
C PRO A 163 6.12 2.48 7.85
N TYR A 164 5.59 3.70 7.83
CA TYR A 164 5.85 4.67 6.75
C TYR A 164 7.32 5.04 6.66
N ARG A 165 8.00 5.25 7.79
CA ARG A 165 9.45 5.53 7.82
C ARG A 165 10.28 4.37 7.25
N ILE A 166 9.83 3.14 7.44
CA ILE A 166 10.49 1.96 6.90
C ILE A 166 10.33 1.93 5.37
N VAL A 167 9.11 2.05 4.86
CA VAL A 167 8.84 1.91 3.42
C VAL A 167 9.21 3.14 2.58
N THR A 168 9.50 4.28 3.21
CA THR A 168 9.96 5.51 2.51
C THR A 168 11.45 5.76 2.62
N LYS A 169 12.20 4.86 3.28
CA LYS A 169 13.63 5.07 3.57
C LYS A 169 14.47 5.21 2.30
N SER A 170 15.12 6.36 2.16
CA SER A 170 15.89 6.72 0.96
C SER A 170 17.09 5.81 0.67
N SER A 171 17.57 5.06 1.67
CA SER A 171 18.67 4.11 1.49
C SER A 171 18.25 2.80 0.81
N TYR A 172 16.95 2.56 0.65
CA TYR A 172 16.44 1.40 -0.06
C TYR A 172 16.37 1.64 -1.57
N GLY A 173 16.45 0.58 -2.36
CA GLY A 173 16.20 0.62 -3.80
C GLY A 173 14.75 1.03 -4.14
N SER A 174 14.50 1.41 -5.38
CA SER A 174 13.15 1.79 -5.82
C SER A 174 12.13 0.67 -5.60
N GLU A 175 12.53 -0.58 -5.79
CA GLU A 175 11.67 -1.75 -5.60
C GLU A 175 11.30 -2.04 -4.13
N GLU A 176 12.02 -1.47 -3.16
CA GLU A 176 11.79 -1.64 -1.73
C GLU A 176 10.96 -0.51 -1.11
N ARG A 177 10.67 0.53 -1.91
CA ARG A 177 9.96 1.72 -1.43
C ARG A 177 8.55 1.78 -1.97
N ILE A 178 7.70 2.43 -1.18
CA ILE A 178 6.38 2.81 -1.62
C ILE A 178 6.46 3.92 -2.67
N ASP A 179 5.58 3.89 -3.66
CA ASP A 179 5.57 4.87 -4.75
C ASP A 179 4.70 6.09 -4.40
N VAL A 180 3.57 5.86 -3.74
CA VAL A 180 2.58 6.87 -3.42
C VAL A 180 2.05 6.67 -2.00
N LEU A 181 1.79 7.77 -1.29
CA LEU A 181 1.03 7.77 -0.03
C LEU A 181 -0.32 8.44 -0.27
N MET A 182 -1.38 7.82 0.20
CA MET A 182 -2.75 8.34 0.15
C MET A 182 -3.15 8.85 1.53
N PRO A 183 -3.47 10.17 1.67
CA PRO A 183 -3.92 10.75 2.91
C PRO A 183 -5.37 10.38 3.23
#